data_b005af177b40965bd22e676ddcd79b2e
#
_entry.id   b005af177b40965bd22e676ddcd79b2e
#
_cell.length_a   1.000
_cell.length_b   1.000
_cell.length_c   1.000
_cell.angle_alpha   90.00
_cell.angle_beta   90.00
_cell.angle_gamma   90.00
#
_symmetry.space_group_name_H-M   'P 1'
#
loop_
_entity.id
_entity.type
_entity.pdbx_description
1 polymer ?
#
loop_
_entity_poly.entity_id
_entity_poly.type
_entity_poly.pdbx_seq_one_letter_code
_entity_poly.pdbx_strand_id
1 'polypeptide(L)'
;MPELPEVEIFKRYLDATSLHQRIDDVDVRNAYILKETSARGLARGLKGRRFESSRRHGKHLFVRADGALWLRLHFGMTGSLQYFKNDEQAPRYARVLFVFANNHRLAFDDQRQFGQIGLLKDVDEFLKQRALGPDALDLGLGEFRKILGKHRGAVKSILMNQRLISGIGNIYADEILFRARIHPATQIARSNDKALTKLFRSTHYVLRKAIAAKANTNQMPQSWLLPHRGKGGKCPRCGRRLKSATISGRTAWFCPHCQRQPSKG
;
A
#
# COMPACT_ATOMS: atom_id res chain seq x y z
N MET A 1 -8.04 2.53 2.30
CA MET A 1 -6.62 2.70 2.75
C MET A 1 -5.73 2.21 1.64
N PRO A 2 -4.90 3.07 1.08
CA PRO A 2 -3.95 2.64 0.06
C PRO A 2 -2.99 1.56 0.59
N GLU A 3 -2.92 0.44 -0.12
CA GLU A 3 -1.98 -0.66 0.08
C GLU A 3 -0.98 -0.67 -1.09
N LEU A 4 -0.16 -1.68 -1.22
CA LEU A 4 0.87 -1.74 -2.26
C LEU A 4 0.35 -1.43 -3.68
N PRO A 5 -0.78 -2.01 -4.16
CA PRO A 5 -1.26 -1.73 -5.51
C PRO A 5 -1.63 -0.25 -5.74
N GLU A 6 -2.35 0.38 -4.80
CA GLU A 6 -2.71 1.80 -4.91
C GLU A 6 -1.47 2.70 -4.91
N VAL A 7 -0.48 2.40 -4.05
CA VAL A 7 0.78 3.18 -4.00
C VAL A 7 1.58 3.02 -5.28
N GLU A 8 1.56 1.84 -5.91
CA GLU A 8 2.16 1.63 -7.23
C GLU A 8 1.46 2.46 -8.32
N ILE A 9 0.14 2.60 -8.26
CA ILE A 9 -0.60 3.48 -9.18
C ILE A 9 -0.27 4.95 -8.94
N PHE A 10 -0.18 5.38 -7.69
CA PHE A 10 0.26 6.75 -7.37
C PHE A 10 1.69 7.02 -7.84
N LYS A 11 2.59 6.03 -7.72
CA LYS A 11 3.93 6.12 -8.29
C LYS A 11 3.88 6.39 -9.78
N ARG A 12 3.18 5.54 -10.55
CA ARG A 12 3.04 5.68 -12.00
C ARG A 12 2.40 7.00 -12.41
N TYR A 13 1.40 7.44 -11.63
CA TYR A 13 0.75 8.73 -11.85
C TYR A 13 1.72 9.90 -11.66
N LEU A 14 2.49 9.89 -10.56
CA LEU A 14 3.51 10.89 -10.28
C LEU A 14 4.61 10.87 -11.37
N ASP A 15 5.05 9.68 -11.79
CA ASP A 15 6.06 9.52 -12.84
C ASP A 15 5.61 10.16 -14.15
N ALA A 16 4.35 9.96 -14.53
CA ALA A 16 3.79 10.47 -15.78
C ALA A 16 3.51 11.99 -15.76
N THR A 17 3.32 12.59 -14.57
CA THR A 17 2.86 13.98 -14.46
C THR A 17 3.91 14.93 -13.91
N SER A 18 4.75 14.45 -13.00
CA SER A 18 5.53 15.35 -12.13
C SER A 18 7.05 15.14 -12.21
N LEU A 19 7.54 14.03 -12.82
CA LEU A 19 8.98 13.86 -13.02
C LEU A 19 9.52 14.88 -14.02
N HIS A 20 10.77 15.29 -13.78
CA HIS A 20 11.53 16.26 -14.57
C HIS A 20 10.96 17.68 -14.58
N GLN A 21 9.90 17.94 -13.80
CA GLN A 21 9.36 19.29 -13.62
C GLN A 21 10.11 20.01 -12.50
N ARG A 22 10.49 21.27 -12.74
CA ARG A 22 11.07 22.14 -11.71
C ARG A 22 10.01 22.58 -10.72
N ILE A 23 10.30 22.45 -9.43
CA ILE A 23 9.44 22.88 -8.33
C ILE A 23 9.73 24.35 -8.05
N ASP A 24 8.78 25.22 -8.33
CA ASP A 24 8.90 26.66 -8.08
C ASP A 24 8.52 27.01 -6.65
N ASP A 25 7.57 26.26 -6.05
CA ASP A 25 7.19 26.46 -4.65
C ASP A 25 6.57 25.21 -4.03
N VAL A 26 6.50 25.17 -2.70
CA VAL A 26 5.81 24.12 -1.92
C VAL A 26 4.91 24.80 -0.88
N ASP A 27 3.59 24.77 -1.12
CA ASP A 27 2.58 25.30 -0.21
C ASP A 27 2.14 24.20 0.78
N VAL A 28 2.49 24.38 2.05
CA VAL A 28 2.13 23.46 3.13
C VAL A 28 0.91 24.00 3.88
N ARG A 29 -0.27 23.52 3.53
CA ARG A 29 -1.55 23.91 4.14
C ARG A 29 -1.83 23.25 5.48
N ASN A 30 -1.20 22.09 5.73
CA ASN A 30 -1.33 21.37 7.00
C ASN A 30 -0.02 20.67 7.37
N ALA A 31 0.66 21.24 8.36
CA ALA A 31 1.94 20.70 8.83
C ALA A 31 1.81 19.44 9.71
N TYR A 32 0.61 19.07 10.16
CA TYR A 32 0.38 17.89 11.00
C TYR A 32 0.82 16.58 10.34
N ILE A 33 0.68 16.48 9.02
CA ILE A 33 1.08 15.31 8.25
C ILE A 33 2.59 15.23 7.97
N LEU A 34 3.35 16.28 8.29
CA LEU A 34 4.79 16.27 8.08
C LEU A 34 5.49 15.41 9.14
N LYS A 35 6.43 14.61 8.68
CA LYS A 35 7.35 13.80 9.50
C LYS A 35 8.76 14.01 8.96
N GLU A 36 9.76 13.89 9.82
CA GLU A 36 11.18 14.05 9.46
C GLU A 36 11.53 15.43 8.82
N THR A 37 10.59 16.38 8.81
CA THR A 37 10.80 17.75 8.29
C THR A 37 9.75 18.72 8.82
N SER A 38 10.03 20.03 8.75
CA SER A 38 9.07 21.13 8.98
C SER A 38 8.53 21.66 7.65
N ALA A 39 7.49 22.53 7.70
CA ALA A 39 6.97 23.18 6.49
C ALA A 39 8.05 24.00 5.79
N ARG A 40 8.81 24.81 6.53
CA ARG A 40 9.96 25.56 6.01
C ARG A 40 11.06 24.63 5.46
N GLY A 41 11.32 23.50 6.15
CA GLY A 41 12.30 22.49 5.74
C GLY A 41 11.90 21.82 4.43
N LEU A 42 10.62 21.45 4.28
CA LEU A 42 10.10 20.85 3.06
C LEU A 42 10.19 21.83 1.88
N ALA A 43 9.73 23.07 2.05
CA ALA A 43 9.77 24.09 1.00
C ALA A 43 11.23 24.39 0.60
N ARG A 44 12.12 24.70 1.55
CA ARG A 44 13.54 24.99 1.27
C ARG A 44 14.27 23.82 0.64
N GLY A 45 13.92 22.58 1.04
CA GLY A 45 14.56 21.38 0.53
C GLY A 45 14.18 21.04 -0.91
N LEU A 46 12.99 21.48 -1.38
CA LEU A 46 12.49 21.10 -2.70
C LEU A 46 12.41 22.27 -3.70
N LYS A 47 12.28 23.51 -3.25
CA LYS A 47 12.20 24.70 -4.13
C LYS A 47 13.43 24.80 -5.04
N GLY A 48 13.19 25.01 -6.32
CA GLY A 48 14.21 25.08 -7.37
C GLY A 48 14.69 23.73 -7.89
N ARG A 49 14.35 22.63 -7.23
CA ARG A 49 14.75 21.27 -7.61
C ARG A 49 13.77 20.63 -8.60
N ARG A 50 14.18 19.48 -9.16
CA ARG A 50 13.36 18.62 -10.03
C ARG A 50 13.21 17.25 -9.41
N PHE A 51 12.07 16.61 -9.58
CA PHE A 51 11.92 15.18 -9.33
C PHE A 51 12.57 14.40 -10.47
N GLU A 52 13.54 13.56 -10.16
CA GLU A 52 14.32 12.79 -11.15
C GLU A 52 13.79 11.38 -11.37
N SER A 53 13.42 10.72 -10.30
CA SER A 53 12.95 9.33 -10.32
C SER A 53 12.10 9.02 -9.10
N SER A 54 11.41 7.89 -9.15
CA SER A 54 10.66 7.41 -8.00
C SER A 54 10.86 5.92 -7.76
N ARG A 55 10.71 5.49 -6.51
CA ARG A 55 10.64 4.08 -6.14
C ARG A 55 9.55 3.85 -5.10
N ARG A 56 8.92 2.69 -5.13
CA ARG A 56 8.00 2.24 -4.09
C ARG A 56 8.67 1.18 -3.22
N HIS A 57 8.36 1.20 -1.92
CA HIS A 57 8.62 0.08 -1.02
C HIS A 57 7.41 -0.11 -0.12
N GLY A 58 6.76 -1.25 -0.23
CA GLY A 58 5.52 -1.52 0.51
C GLY A 58 4.45 -0.47 0.23
N LYS A 59 4.08 0.29 1.26
CA LYS A 59 3.07 1.36 1.20
C LYS A 59 3.68 2.76 1.17
N HIS A 60 4.99 2.86 0.96
CA HIS A 60 5.71 4.12 0.84
C HIS A 60 6.08 4.38 -0.62
N LEU A 61 5.90 5.62 -1.04
CA LEU A 61 6.42 6.17 -2.29
C LEU A 61 7.58 7.10 -1.95
N PHE A 62 8.71 6.91 -2.58
CA PHE A 62 9.91 7.74 -2.46
C PHE A 62 10.17 8.38 -3.80
N VAL A 63 10.34 9.70 -3.81
CA VAL A 63 10.61 10.49 -5.02
C VAL A 63 11.93 11.18 -4.83
N ARG A 64 12.90 10.86 -5.68
CA ARG A 64 14.22 11.46 -5.66
C ARG A 64 14.16 12.85 -6.28
N ALA A 65 14.59 13.85 -5.54
CA ALA A 65 14.88 15.17 -6.07
C ALA A 65 16.37 15.28 -6.41
N ASP A 66 16.73 16.17 -7.32
CA ASP A 66 18.12 16.48 -7.59
C ASP A 66 18.86 16.90 -6.30
N GLY A 67 20.19 16.63 -6.23
CA GLY A 67 20.96 16.85 -5.02
C GLY A 67 20.76 15.79 -3.93
N ALA A 68 20.38 14.55 -4.31
CA ALA A 68 20.30 13.36 -3.46
C ALA A 68 19.32 13.44 -2.27
N LEU A 69 18.27 14.25 -2.39
CA LEU A 69 17.19 14.35 -1.41
C LEU A 69 15.99 13.52 -1.86
N TRP A 70 15.35 12.82 -0.91
CA TRP A 70 14.17 12.01 -1.19
C TRP A 70 12.93 12.58 -0.48
N LEU A 71 11.88 12.83 -1.26
CA LEU A 71 10.54 13.06 -0.73
C LEU A 71 9.90 11.71 -0.44
N ARG A 72 9.48 11.48 0.81
CA ARG A 72 8.74 10.29 1.23
C ARG A 72 7.27 10.61 1.35
N LEU A 73 6.42 9.80 0.71
CA LEU A 73 4.96 9.87 0.81
C LEU A 73 4.42 8.55 1.37
N HIS A 74 3.57 8.64 2.40
CA HIS A 74 2.75 7.54 2.89
C HIS A 74 1.30 8.01 2.92
N PHE A 75 0.41 7.30 2.26
CA PHE A 75 -0.94 7.80 1.97
C PHE A 75 -1.97 7.57 3.10
N GLY A 76 -1.57 6.97 4.22
CA GLY A 76 -2.46 6.75 5.35
C GLY A 76 -3.71 5.96 4.96
N MET A 77 -4.88 6.52 5.20
CA MET A 77 -6.16 5.88 4.89
C MET A 77 -6.89 6.48 3.69
N THR A 78 -6.71 7.76 3.43
CA THR A 78 -7.47 8.52 2.41
C THR A 78 -6.57 9.38 1.53
N GLY A 79 -5.26 9.27 1.69
CA GLY A 79 -4.31 10.03 0.89
C GLY A 79 -4.36 9.65 -0.58
N SER A 80 -4.21 10.65 -1.44
CA SER A 80 -4.15 10.53 -2.90
C SER A 80 -3.29 11.63 -3.51
N LEU A 81 -3.00 11.51 -4.80
CA LEU A 81 -2.32 12.53 -5.59
C LEU A 81 -3.26 13.06 -6.67
N GLN A 82 -3.26 14.38 -6.87
CA GLN A 82 -4.01 15.02 -7.94
C GLN A 82 -3.12 16.08 -8.61
N TYR A 83 -2.96 15.96 -9.93
CA TYR A 83 -2.22 16.89 -10.76
C TYR A 83 -3.22 17.77 -11.55
N PHE A 84 -3.09 19.08 -11.48
CA PHE A 84 -4.04 20.05 -12.05
C PHE A 84 -3.34 21.36 -12.40
N LYS A 85 -4.00 22.19 -13.20
CA LYS A 85 -3.46 23.51 -13.61
C LYS A 85 -3.53 24.52 -12.47
N ASN A 86 -2.67 25.53 -12.51
CA ASN A 86 -2.59 26.58 -11.49
C ASN A 86 -3.88 27.42 -11.36
N ASP A 87 -4.62 27.60 -12.44
CA ASP A 87 -5.88 28.33 -12.50
C ASP A 87 -7.09 27.52 -12.04
N GLU A 88 -6.93 26.20 -11.87
CA GLU A 88 -7.99 25.34 -11.38
C GLU A 88 -8.06 25.36 -9.84
N GLN A 89 -9.25 25.07 -9.32
CA GLN A 89 -9.46 24.98 -7.88
C GLN A 89 -8.71 23.75 -7.30
N ALA A 90 -7.93 24.00 -6.27
CA ALA A 90 -7.23 22.94 -5.56
C ALA A 90 -8.22 21.96 -4.92
N PRO A 91 -7.87 20.64 -4.82
CA PRO A 91 -8.68 19.66 -4.12
C PRO A 91 -9.02 20.09 -2.70
N ARG A 92 -10.24 19.79 -2.26
CA ARG A 92 -10.79 20.23 -0.97
C ARG A 92 -9.91 19.89 0.24
N TYR A 93 -9.24 18.76 0.19
CA TYR A 93 -8.41 18.28 1.30
C TYR A 93 -6.92 18.30 0.97
N ALA A 94 -6.51 19.18 0.02
CA ALA A 94 -5.10 19.36 -0.30
C ALA A 94 -4.33 19.81 0.96
N ARG A 95 -3.36 19.01 1.39
CA ARG A 95 -2.54 19.25 2.58
C ARG A 95 -1.20 19.85 2.24
N VAL A 96 -0.64 19.45 1.10
CA VAL A 96 0.58 20.01 0.52
C VAL A 96 0.39 20.13 -0.97
N LEU A 97 0.81 21.26 -1.54
CA LEU A 97 0.87 21.51 -2.98
C LEU A 97 2.32 21.70 -3.42
N PHE A 98 2.75 20.92 -4.38
CA PHE A 98 4.00 21.14 -5.11
C PHE A 98 3.66 21.93 -6.37
N VAL A 99 4.15 23.16 -6.47
CA VAL A 99 3.91 24.08 -7.59
C VAL A 99 5.05 23.92 -8.58
N PHE A 100 4.74 23.64 -9.83
CA PHE A 100 5.74 23.41 -10.88
C PHE A 100 5.83 24.60 -11.85
N ALA A 101 7.01 24.78 -12.43
CA ALA A 101 7.29 25.83 -13.41
C ALA A 101 6.44 25.74 -14.69
N ASN A 102 5.85 24.60 -14.98
CA ASN A 102 5.00 24.35 -16.15
C ASN A 102 3.51 24.77 -15.94
N ASN A 103 3.24 25.62 -14.98
CA ASN A 103 1.91 26.10 -14.62
C ASN A 103 0.95 24.99 -14.12
N HIS A 104 1.47 23.95 -13.47
CA HIS A 104 0.68 22.90 -12.83
C HIS A 104 1.07 22.73 -11.37
N ARG A 105 0.20 22.06 -10.63
CA ARG A 105 0.40 21.66 -9.22
C ARG A 105 0.15 20.18 -9.04
N LEU A 106 0.88 19.58 -8.12
CA LEU A 106 0.58 18.26 -7.58
C LEU A 106 0.09 18.42 -6.13
N ALA A 107 -1.16 18.08 -5.87
CA ALA A 107 -1.69 18.04 -4.52
C ALA A 107 -1.48 16.67 -3.87
N PHE A 108 -1.03 16.67 -2.62
CA PHE A 108 -1.26 15.57 -1.70
C PHE A 108 -2.58 15.85 -0.97
N ASP A 109 -3.64 15.16 -1.41
CA ASP A 109 -4.98 15.31 -0.86
C ASP A 109 -5.25 14.21 0.16
N ASP A 110 -5.66 14.57 1.40
CA ASP A 110 -5.92 13.59 2.47
C ASP A 110 -6.98 14.08 3.45
N GLN A 111 -8.20 13.59 3.30
CA GLN A 111 -9.32 13.97 4.14
C GLN A 111 -9.08 13.69 5.63
N ARG A 112 -8.56 12.50 5.96
CA ARG A 112 -8.43 12.02 7.35
C ARG A 112 -7.10 12.38 8.02
N GLN A 113 -6.16 12.96 7.30
CA GLN A 113 -4.85 13.42 7.80
C GLN A 113 -4.00 12.30 8.45
N PHE A 114 -4.14 11.06 7.99
CA PHE A 114 -3.29 9.93 8.38
C PHE A 114 -2.12 9.72 7.42
N GLY A 115 -2.08 10.47 6.35
CA GLY A 115 -0.94 10.53 5.45
C GLY A 115 0.30 11.09 6.13
N GLN A 116 1.45 10.83 5.56
CA GLN A 116 2.71 11.36 6.04
C GLN A 116 3.58 11.79 4.88
N ILE A 117 4.20 12.95 5.02
CA ILE A 117 5.17 13.50 4.08
C ILE A 117 6.46 13.79 4.84
N GLY A 118 7.61 13.39 4.30
CA GLY A 118 8.91 13.63 4.91
C GLY A 118 10.01 13.84 3.89
N LEU A 119 11.14 14.37 4.33
CA LEU A 119 12.37 14.44 3.56
C LEU A 119 13.42 13.53 4.17
N LEU A 120 14.11 12.79 3.31
CA LEU A 120 15.13 11.81 3.69
C LEU A 120 16.41 12.05 2.87
N LYS A 121 17.55 11.76 3.46
CA LYS A 121 18.84 11.69 2.73
C LYS A 121 19.06 10.30 2.18
N ASP A 122 18.64 9.26 2.89
CA ASP A 122 18.83 7.87 2.53
C ASP A 122 17.54 7.07 2.81
N VAL A 123 17.05 6.38 1.76
CA VAL A 123 15.85 5.57 1.86
C VAL A 123 16.13 4.23 2.54
N ASP A 124 17.29 3.62 2.33
CA ASP A 124 17.62 2.32 2.89
C ASP A 124 17.85 2.42 4.40
N GLU A 125 18.45 3.53 4.85
CA GLU A 125 18.53 3.85 6.27
C GLU A 125 17.15 4.03 6.90
N PHE A 126 16.23 4.77 6.23
CA PHE A 126 14.85 4.89 6.68
C PHE A 126 14.15 3.53 6.80
N LEU A 127 14.30 2.64 5.81
CA LEU A 127 13.70 1.30 5.84
C LEU A 127 14.22 0.48 7.03
N LYS A 128 15.51 0.56 7.32
CA LYS A 128 16.14 -0.09 8.50
C LYS A 128 15.60 0.48 9.82
N GLN A 129 15.59 1.80 9.98
CA GLN A 129 15.11 2.46 11.20
C GLN A 129 13.63 2.14 11.49
N ARG A 130 12.80 2.01 10.45
CA ARG A 130 11.40 1.61 10.56
C ARG A 130 11.21 0.09 10.66
N ALA A 131 12.30 -0.68 10.56
CA ALA A 131 12.29 -2.14 10.53
C ALA A 131 11.28 -2.69 9.50
N LEU A 132 11.21 -2.07 8.32
CA LEU A 132 10.32 -2.52 7.25
C LEU A 132 10.90 -3.78 6.61
N GLY A 133 10.08 -4.81 6.49
CA GLY A 133 10.43 -6.04 5.78
C GLY A 133 10.52 -5.85 4.27
N PRO A 134 10.97 -6.86 3.54
CA PRO A 134 11.06 -6.81 2.08
C PRO A 134 9.70 -6.52 1.45
N ASP A 135 9.73 -5.91 0.26
CA ASP A 135 8.53 -5.65 -0.52
C ASP A 135 7.86 -6.95 -0.96
N ALA A 136 6.54 -7.01 -0.86
CA ALA A 136 5.79 -8.24 -1.15
C ALA A 136 5.92 -8.74 -2.60
N LEU A 137 6.25 -7.86 -3.55
CA LEU A 137 6.45 -8.23 -4.96
C LEU A 137 7.90 -8.60 -5.29
N ASP A 138 8.87 -8.23 -4.44
CA ASP A 138 10.28 -8.53 -4.65
C ASP A 138 10.70 -9.84 -3.98
N LEU A 139 9.88 -10.35 -3.06
CA LEU A 139 10.13 -11.61 -2.36
C LEU A 139 10.18 -12.81 -3.30
N GLY A 140 11.22 -13.63 -3.15
CA GLY A 140 11.28 -14.97 -3.71
C GLY A 140 10.57 -16.02 -2.81
N LEU A 141 10.21 -17.17 -3.38
CA LEU A 141 9.52 -18.25 -2.64
C LEU A 141 10.32 -18.74 -1.42
N GLY A 142 11.64 -18.89 -1.56
CA GLY A 142 12.50 -19.35 -0.48
C GLY A 142 12.50 -18.40 0.71
N GLU A 143 12.63 -17.10 0.45
CA GLU A 143 12.61 -16.07 1.47
C GLU A 143 11.21 -15.94 2.11
N PHE A 144 10.15 -15.99 1.31
CA PHE A 144 8.78 -15.99 1.80
C PHE A 144 8.53 -17.13 2.77
N ARG A 145 8.96 -18.37 2.45
CA ARG A 145 8.87 -19.53 3.33
C ARG A 145 9.68 -19.33 4.62
N LYS A 146 10.90 -18.81 4.51
CA LYS A 146 11.79 -18.53 5.67
C LYS A 146 11.16 -17.52 6.62
N ILE A 147 10.57 -16.44 6.08
CA ILE A 147 9.87 -15.43 6.89
C ILE A 147 8.68 -16.08 7.61
N LEU A 148 7.79 -16.77 6.89
CA LEU A 148 6.59 -17.33 7.49
C LEU A 148 6.92 -18.44 8.49
N GLY A 149 7.89 -19.31 8.19
CA GLY A 149 8.28 -20.43 9.03
C GLY A 149 8.89 -20.04 10.38
N LYS A 150 9.45 -18.85 10.51
CA LYS A 150 10.00 -18.32 11.76
C LYS A 150 8.94 -17.75 12.71
N HIS A 151 7.71 -17.58 12.26
CA HIS A 151 6.68 -16.90 13.03
C HIS A 151 5.54 -17.83 13.40
N ARG A 152 4.94 -17.58 14.57
CA ARG A 152 3.73 -18.23 15.05
C ARG A 152 2.58 -17.24 15.00
N GLY A 153 1.37 -17.70 14.84
CA GLY A 153 0.17 -16.86 14.83
C GLY A 153 -0.66 -17.02 13.55
N ALA A 154 -1.73 -16.26 13.48
CA ALA A 154 -2.67 -16.31 12.37
C ALA A 154 -2.00 -15.81 11.07
N VAL A 155 -2.16 -16.56 9.98
CA VAL A 155 -1.56 -16.25 8.68
C VAL A 155 -1.90 -14.84 8.20
N LYS A 156 -3.13 -14.36 8.44
CA LYS A 156 -3.52 -12.99 8.08
C LYS A 156 -2.68 -11.95 8.81
N SER A 157 -2.45 -12.15 10.11
CA SER A 157 -1.64 -11.22 10.92
C SER A 157 -0.21 -11.12 10.42
N ILE A 158 0.38 -12.25 10.04
CA ILE A 158 1.75 -12.33 9.51
C ILE A 158 1.83 -11.62 8.16
N LEU A 159 0.91 -11.89 7.24
CA LEU A 159 0.86 -11.22 5.93
C LEU A 159 0.73 -9.70 6.04
N MET A 160 0.02 -9.20 7.05
CA MET A 160 -0.21 -7.75 7.25
C MET A 160 0.90 -7.06 8.04
N ASN A 161 1.83 -7.81 8.63
CA ASN A 161 2.91 -7.25 9.42
C ASN A 161 3.98 -6.63 8.51
N GLN A 162 4.02 -5.31 8.46
CA GLN A 162 4.92 -4.56 7.58
C GLN A 162 6.41 -4.76 7.91
N ARG A 163 6.74 -5.24 9.12
CA ARG A 163 8.11 -5.62 9.49
C ARG A 163 8.54 -6.96 8.91
N LEU A 164 7.59 -7.78 8.49
CA LEU A 164 7.84 -9.09 7.91
C LEU A 164 7.73 -9.06 6.38
N ILE A 165 6.64 -8.48 5.88
CA ILE A 165 6.35 -8.34 4.45
C ILE A 165 5.70 -6.98 4.25
N SER A 166 6.38 -6.08 3.55
CA SER A 166 5.87 -4.75 3.30
C SER A 166 4.88 -4.72 2.14
N GLY A 167 3.79 -3.94 2.32
CA GLY A 167 2.85 -3.62 1.25
C GLY A 167 1.47 -4.25 1.39
N ILE A 168 1.35 -5.46 1.93
CA ILE A 168 0.06 -6.13 2.12
C ILE A 168 -0.70 -5.46 3.27
N GLY A 169 -1.97 -5.18 3.05
CA GLY A 169 -2.86 -4.67 4.08
C GLY A 169 -4.11 -5.54 4.25
N ASN A 170 -5.13 -4.98 4.86
CA ASN A 170 -6.32 -5.72 5.25
C ASN A 170 -7.14 -6.24 4.06
N ILE A 171 -7.20 -5.44 2.99
CA ILE A 171 -8.04 -5.75 1.83
C ILE A 171 -7.41 -6.87 1.01
N TYR A 172 -6.14 -6.69 0.64
CA TYR A 172 -5.46 -7.70 -0.18
C TYR A 172 -5.09 -8.95 0.61
N ALA A 173 -4.88 -8.88 1.94
CA ALA A 173 -4.72 -10.09 2.76
C ALA A 173 -5.95 -10.99 2.69
N ASP A 174 -7.19 -10.44 2.75
CA ASP A 174 -8.40 -11.23 2.60
C ASP A 174 -8.48 -11.89 1.21
N GLU A 175 -8.19 -11.14 0.14
CA GLU A 175 -8.20 -11.67 -1.23
C GLU A 175 -7.15 -12.77 -1.46
N ILE A 176 -5.93 -12.55 -0.99
CA ILE A 176 -4.84 -13.52 -1.08
C ILE A 176 -5.22 -14.84 -0.39
N LEU A 177 -5.77 -14.74 0.82
CA LEU A 177 -6.20 -15.90 1.60
C LEU A 177 -7.40 -16.62 0.97
N PHE A 178 -8.35 -15.86 0.43
CA PHE A 178 -9.48 -16.42 -0.31
C PHE A 178 -9.00 -17.19 -1.53
N ARG A 179 -8.09 -16.62 -2.32
CA ARG A 179 -7.51 -17.28 -3.49
C ARG A 179 -6.75 -18.53 -3.10
N ALA A 180 -5.96 -18.48 -2.04
CA ALA A 180 -5.21 -19.62 -1.51
C ALA A 180 -6.09 -20.68 -0.86
N ARG A 181 -7.37 -20.40 -0.57
CA ARG A 181 -8.30 -21.26 0.20
C ARG A 181 -7.82 -21.52 1.63
N ILE A 182 -7.18 -20.52 2.25
CA ILE A 182 -6.68 -20.60 3.62
C ILE A 182 -7.56 -19.73 4.51
N HIS A 183 -8.01 -20.30 5.65
CA HIS A 183 -8.77 -19.54 6.63
C HIS A 183 -7.88 -18.46 7.28
N PRO A 184 -8.36 -17.22 7.48
CA PRO A 184 -7.51 -16.12 7.97
C PRO A 184 -6.92 -16.35 9.37
N ALA A 185 -7.58 -17.16 10.21
CA ALA A 185 -7.09 -17.54 11.53
C ALA A 185 -6.20 -18.81 11.53
N THR A 186 -5.91 -19.41 10.37
CA THR A 186 -5.01 -20.58 10.30
C THR A 186 -3.66 -20.22 10.90
N GLN A 187 -3.17 -21.05 11.84
CA GLN A 187 -1.84 -20.90 12.41
C GLN A 187 -0.79 -21.29 11.38
N ILE A 188 0.17 -20.41 11.14
CA ILE A 188 1.16 -20.61 10.07
C ILE A 188 2.02 -21.86 10.32
N ALA A 189 2.33 -22.16 11.57
CA ALA A 189 3.08 -23.36 11.97
C ALA A 189 2.40 -24.69 11.55
N ARG A 190 1.11 -24.67 11.23
CA ARG A 190 0.35 -25.83 10.72
C ARG A 190 0.31 -25.89 9.18
N SER A 191 1.00 -24.97 8.51
CA SER A 191 1.03 -24.90 7.04
C SER A 191 2.18 -25.71 6.49
N ASN A 192 1.86 -26.64 5.59
CA ASN A 192 2.87 -27.39 4.86
C ASN A 192 3.43 -26.57 3.67
N ASP A 193 4.49 -27.06 3.09
CA ASP A 193 5.19 -26.43 1.96
C ASP A 193 4.28 -26.14 0.75
N LYS A 194 3.32 -27.04 0.49
CA LYS A 194 2.34 -26.89 -0.60
C LYS A 194 1.41 -25.70 -0.34
N ALA A 195 0.95 -25.53 0.91
CA ALA A 195 0.12 -24.38 1.31
C ALA A 195 0.90 -23.06 1.24
N LEU A 196 2.16 -23.03 1.69
CA LEU A 196 3.03 -21.86 1.61
C LEU A 196 3.33 -21.46 0.17
N THR A 197 3.60 -22.43 -0.71
CA THR A 197 3.79 -22.19 -2.15
C THR A 197 2.54 -21.59 -2.79
N LYS A 198 1.37 -22.13 -2.44
CA LYS A 198 0.10 -21.63 -2.96
C LYS A 198 -0.19 -20.21 -2.44
N LEU A 199 0.13 -19.94 -1.18
CA LEU A 199 -0.01 -18.60 -0.59
C LEU A 199 0.90 -17.59 -1.28
N PHE A 200 2.17 -17.92 -1.51
CA PHE A 200 3.12 -17.12 -2.26
C PHE A 200 2.62 -16.78 -3.67
N ARG A 201 2.24 -17.82 -4.45
CA ARG A 201 1.70 -17.62 -5.80
C ARG A 201 0.44 -16.76 -5.78
N SER A 202 -0.42 -16.92 -4.79
CA SER A 202 -1.64 -16.11 -4.61
C SER A 202 -1.31 -14.67 -4.28
N THR A 203 -0.29 -14.41 -3.46
CA THR A 203 0.18 -13.06 -3.13
C THR A 203 0.63 -12.32 -4.39
N HIS A 204 1.54 -12.88 -5.16
CA HIS A 204 2.03 -12.26 -6.38
C HIS A 204 0.93 -12.06 -7.43
N TYR A 205 0.06 -13.06 -7.62
CA TYR A 205 -1.04 -12.97 -8.56
C TYR A 205 -2.00 -11.84 -8.20
N VAL A 206 -2.46 -11.78 -6.93
CA VAL A 206 -3.43 -10.79 -6.48
C VAL A 206 -2.87 -9.38 -6.61
N LEU A 207 -1.66 -9.14 -6.11
CA LEU A 207 -1.06 -7.81 -6.15
C LEU A 207 -0.79 -7.34 -7.59
N ARG A 208 -0.23 -8.20 -8.45
CA ARG A 208 0.02 -7.84 -9.86
C ARG A 208 -1.27 -7.59 -10.64
N LYS A 209 -2.32 -8.40 -10.42
CA LYS A 209 -3.61 -8.20 -11.07
C LYS A 209 -4.33 -6.94 -10.58
N ALA A 210 -4.23 -6.63 -9.27
CA ALA A 210 -4.76 -5.37 -8.74
C ALA A 210 -4.06 -4.15 -9.37
N ILE A 211 -2.74 -4.19 -9.52
CA ILE A 211 -1.98 -3.14 -10.23
C ILE A 211 -2.44 -3.02 -11.69
N ALA A 212 -2.57 -4.15 -12.41
CA ALA A 212 -3.03 -4.16 -13.80
C ALA A 212 -4.45 -3.59 -13.96
N ALA A 213 -5.32 -3.81 -12.98
CA ALA A 213 -6.66 -3.23 -12.89
C ALA A 213 -6.66 -1.80 -12.33
N LYS A 214 -5.49 -1.12 -12.27
CA LYS A 214 -5.32 0.23 -11.72
C LYS A 214 -5.91 0.40 -10.30
N ALA A 215 -5.90 -0.67 -9.51
CA ALA A 215 -6.52 -0.76 -8.18
C ALA A 215 -8.02 -0.37 -8.17
N ASN A 216 -8.67 -0.37 -9.32
CA ASN A 216 -10.08 -0.06 -9.46
C ASN A 216 -10.92 -1.32 -9.23
N THR A 217 -11.70 -1.34 -8.15
CA THR A 217 -12.52 -2.48 -7.75
C THR A 217 -13.49 -2.93 -8.85
N ASN A 218 -14.01 -1.99 -9.65
CA ASN A 218 -14.94 -2.29 -10.74
C ASN A 218 -14.27 -3.01 -11.92
N GLN A 219 -12.94 -2.93 -12.04
CA GLN A 219 -12.14 -3.62 -13.06
C GLN A 219 -11.52 -4.92 -12.54
N MET A 220 -11.75 -5.25 -11.28
CA MET A 220 -11.27 -6.50 -10.70
C MET A 220 -12.17 -7.67 -11.09
N PRO A 221 -11.62 -8.89 -11.20
CA PRO A 221 -12.42 -10.06 -11.56
C PRO A 221 -13.58 -10.29 -10.60
N GLN A 222 -14.78 -10.54 -11.12
CA GLN A 222 -15.97 -10.87 -10.32
C GLN A 222 -15.80 -12.16 -9.50
N SER A 223 -14.85 -13.03 -9.86
CA SER A 223 -14.46 -14.23 -9.11
C SER A 223 -13.64 -13.93 -7.85
N TRP A 224 -13.26 -12.66 -7.61
CA TRP A 224 -12.54 -12.25 -6.41
C TRP A 224 -13.50 -12.04 -5.23
N LEU A 225 -12.97 -12.18 -4.01
CA LEU A 225 -13.70 -11.87 -2.78
C LEU A 225 -14.00 -10.37 -2.66
N LEU A 226 -13.08 -9.53 -3.14
CA LEU A 226 -13.06 -8.09 -2.90
C LEU A 226 -14.33 -7.36 -3.35
N PRO A 227 -14.93 -7.60 -4.53
CA PRO A 227 -16.21 -7.00 -4.93
C PRO A 227 -17.40 -7.44 -4.06
N HIS A 228 -17.30 -8.58 -3.37
CA HIS A 228 -18.38 -9.17 -2.56
C HIS A 228 -18.18 -8.96 -1.05
N ARG A 229 -17.12 -8.29 -0.66
CA ARG A 229 -16.67 -8.11 0.72
C ARG A 229 -17.58 -7.15 1.46
N GLY A 230 -18.35 -7.65 2.43
CA GLY A 230 -19.29 -6.85 3.22
C GLY A 230 -20.39 -7.67 3.87
N LYS A 231 -21.21 -7.00 4.69
CA LYS A 231 -22.37 -7.61 5.34
C LYS A 231 -23.35 -8.10 4.27
N GLY A 232 -23.75 -9.36 4.37
CA GLY A 232 -24.66 -9.98 3.38
C GLY A 232 -23.98 -10.48 2.11
N GLY A 233 -22.68 -10.23 1.92
CA GLY A 233 -21.92 -10.66 0.76
C GLY A 233 -21.96 -12.18 0.56
N LYS A 234 -21.99 -12.61 -0.71
CA LYS A 234 -21.97 -14.04 -1.11
C LYS A 234 -20.62 -14.41 -1.70
N CYS A 235 -20.19 -15.62 -1.41
CA CYS A 235 -18.94 -16.16 -1.96
C CYS A 235 -19.04 -16.35 -3.47
N PRO A 236 -18.15 -15.75 -4.28
CA PRO A 236 -18.20 -15.86 -5.74
C PRO A 236 -17.90 -17.28 -6.26
N ARG A 237 -17.38 -18.19 -5.40
CA ARG A 237 -17.11 -19.58 -5.78
C ARG A 237 -18.23 -20.56 -5.49
N CYS A 238 -18.96 -20.37 -4.38
CA CYS A 238 -19.94 -21.37 -3.93
C CYS A 238 -21.29 -20.77 -3.54
N GLY A 239 -21.52 -19.48 -3.72
CA GLY A 239 -22.77 -18.78 -3.43
C GLY A 239 -23.12 -18.61 -1.94
N ARG A 240 -22.42 -19.30 -1.02
CA ARG A 240 -22.69 -19.22 0.43
C ARG A 240 -22.37 -17.84 0.99
N ARG A 241 -23.06 -17.42 2.04
CA ARG A 241 -22.79 -16.15 2.73
C ARG A 241 -21.36 -16.10 3.27
N LEU A 242 -20.71 -14.96 3.06
CA LEU A 242 -19.42 -14.65 3.67
C LEU A 242 -19.61 -14.44 5.18
N LYS A 243 -18.57 -14.78 5.93
CA LYS A 243 -18.46 -14.47 7.36
C LYS A 243 -17.33 -13.48 7.60
N SER A 244 -17.41 -12.78 8.71
CA SER A 244 -16.31 -11.95 9.21
C SER A 244 -15.86 -12.41 10.59
N ALA A 245 -14.60 -12.18 10.89
CA ALA A 245 -14.00 -12.38 12.21
C ALA A 245 -12.97 -11.30 12.47
N THR A 246 -12.73 -10.98 13.73
CA THR A 246 -11.64 -10.08 14.12
C THR A 246 -10.35 -10.88 14.27
N ILE A 247 -9.34 -10.53 13.47
CA ILE A 247 -7.99 -11.12 13.51
C ILE A 247 -7.00 -10.01 13.81
N SER A 248 -6.36 -10.06 14.98
CA SER A 248 -5.39 -9.04 15.44
C SER A 248 -5.92 -7.60 15.28
N GLY A 249 -7.13 -7.34 15.78
CA GLY A 249 -7.78 -6.02 15.73
C GLY A 249 -8.29 -5.58 14.35
N ARG A 250 -8.28 -6.45 13.34
CA ARG A 250 -8.75 -6.15 11.99
C ARG A 250 -9.86 -7.10 11.55
N THR A 251 -10.90 -6.57 10.93
CA THR A 251 -11.97 -7.40 10.34
C THR A 251 -11.42 -8.19 9.15
N ALA A 252 -11.55 -9.50 9.21
CA ALA A 252 -11.27 -10.42 8.11
C ALA A 252 -12.58 -10.90 7.50
N TRP A 253 -12.69 -10.87 6.17
CA TRP A 253 -13.81 -11.46 5.44
C TRP A 253 -13.37 -12.77 4.77
N PHE A 254 -14.18 -13.80 4.86
CA PHE A 254 -13.87 -15.11 4.30
C PHE A 254 -15.12 -15.96 4.02
N CYS A 255 -14.96 -16.96 3.18
CA CYS A 255 -16.01 -17.97 2.97
C CYS A 255 -15.76 -19.18 3.90
N PRO A 256 -16.67 -19.50 4.83
CA PRO A 256 -16.46 -20.60 5.78
C PRO A 256 -16.45 -21.98 5.12
N HIS A 257 -16.98 -22.12 3.90
CA HIS A 257 -16.97 -23.36 3.13
C HIS A 257 -15.70 -23.52 2.29
N CYS A 258 -15.26 -22.45 1.59
CA CYS A 258 -14.08 -22.50 0.73
C CYS A 258 -12.75 -22.36 1.48
N GLN A 259 -12.78 -21.76 2.68
CA GLN A 259 -11.63 -21.50 3.55
C GLN A 259 -11.91 -22.14 4.92
N ARG A 260 -11.88 -23.47 4.97
CA ARG A 260 -12.15 -24.20 6.22
C ARG A 260 -11.06 -23.96 7.24
N GLN A 261 -11.45 -23.71 8.48
CA GLN A 261 -10.49 -23.68 9.59
C GLN A 261 -10.01 -25.10 9.85
N PRO A 262 -8.69 -25.33 9.98
CA PRO A 262 -8.21 -26.63 10.44
C PRO A 262 -8.85 -26.97 11.80
N SER A 263 -9.31 -28.20 11.97
CA SER A 263 -9.79 -28.69 13.24
C SER A 263 -8.77 -28.40 14.34
N LYS A 264 -9.25 -27.97 15.50
CA LYS A 264 -8.41 -27.92 16.70
C LYS A 264 -8.06 -29.37 17.04
N GLY A 265 -6.89 -29.83 16.64
CA GLY A 265 -6.28 -31.03 17.19
C GLY A 265 -5.65 -30.70 18.52
#